data_900fcb1592fee97de799df1ceeefe1aa
#
_entry.id   900fcb1592fee97de799df1ceeefe1aa
#
_cell.length_a   1.000
_cell.length_b   1.000
_cell.length_c   1.000
_cell.angle_alpha   90.00
_cell.angle_beta   90.00
_cell.angle_gamma   90.00
#
_symmetry.space_group_name_H-M   'P 1'
#
loop_
_entity.id
_entity.type
_entity.pdbx_description
1 polymer ?
#
loop_
_entity_poly.entity_id
_entity_poly.type
_entity_poly.pdbx_seq_one_letter_code
_entity_poly.pdbx_strand_id
1 'polypeptide(L)'
;MISTPPRRAAGLALVLTAAALGLTGCGNDSGYQTQPPQPTEPTISQASVQDLCGILDGQKGTWKALGPPVARVAFTGAVRLWTVNDTVANAAIAYNRRIVDTVTIRTCPQVRDATLKSLDVPDLKVALGGF
;
A
#
# COMPACT_ATOMS: atom_id res chain seq x y z
N MET A 1 50.47 24.66 -56.56
CA MET A 1 50.06 24.54 -56.34
C MET A 1 49.30 24.00 -55.73
N ILE A 2 48.77 23.55 -55.45
CA ILE A 2 48.16 23.03 -54.91
C ILE A 2 47.32 22.65 -54.24
N SER A 3 46.75 22.30 -54.07
CA SER A 3 46.05 21.95 -53.63
C SER A 3 45.36 21.41 -52.90
N THR A 4 44.82 21.10 -52.58
CA THR A 4 44.25 20.66 -51.88
C THR A 4 43.32 20.14 -51.46
N PRO A 5 42.96 19.64 -51.25
CA PRO A 5 42.21 18.96 -50.83
C PRO A 5 41.31 18.71 -50.11
N PRO A 6 40.69 18.50 -49.90
CA PRO A 6 39.84 18.27 -49.35
C PRO A 6 39.29 17.43 -48.63
N ARG A 7 38.99 17.04 -48.58
CA ARG A 7 38.58 16.31 -48.06
C ARG A 7 37.84 16.14 -47.22
N ARG A 8 37.74 15.83 -46.82
CA ARG A 8 37.33 15.57 -45.93
C ARG A 8 36.23 15.35 -45.53
N ALA A 9 35.82 15.48 -45.40
CA ALA A 9 34.66 15.68 -45.16
C ALA A 9 33.97 14.49 -44.86
N ALA A 10 34.05 13.89 -45.36
CA ALA A 10 33.42 12.79 -45.29
C ALA A 10 33.17 12.28 -43.99
N GLY A 11 33.65 11.68 -43.65
CA GLY A 11 33.49 11.00 -42.54
C GLY A 11 32.44 11.19 -41.62
N LEU A 12 32.10 12.00 -41.51
CA LEU A 12 31.22 12.18 -40.64
C LEU A 12 30.07 11.58 -40.64
N ALA A 13 29.62 11.55 -41.44
CA ALA A 13 28.32 11.08 -41.51
C ALA A 13 28.13 9.88 -40.73
N LEU A 14 28.85 9.12 -40.88
CA LEU A 14 28.58 7.96 -40.26
C LEU A 14 28.21 7.98 -38.96
N VAL A 15 28.71 8.46 -38.36
CA VAL A 15 28.39 8.50 -37.08
C VAL A 15 27.07 8.56 -36.68
N LEU A 16 26.47 9.36 -37.11
CA LEU A 16 25.19 9.47 -36.73
C LEU A 16 24.42 8.34 -36.72
N THR A 17 24.49 7.74 -37.53
CA THR A 17 23.61 6.67 -37.69
C THR A 17 23.59 5.89 -36.46
N ALA A 18 24.60 5.64 -36.12
CA ALA A 18 24.63 4.77 -34.99
C ALA A 18 23.77 5.23 -33.94
N ALA A 19 23.92 6.30 -33.68
CA ALA A 19 23.16 6.81 -32.62
C ALA A 19 21.77 6.45 -32.70
N ALA A 20 21.28 6.77 -33.66
CA ALA A 20 19.91 6.58 -33.81
C ALA A 20 19.52 5.24 -33.39
N LEU A 21 20.16 4.39 -33.75
CA LEU A 21 19.78 3.12 -33.48
C LEU A 21 19.73 2.86 -32.07
N GLY A 22 20.69 3.18 -31.53
CA GLY A 22 20.75 2.85 -30.20
C GLY A 22 19.51 3.27 -29.53
N LEU A 23 19.16 4.38 -29.70
CA LEU A 23 18.11 4.79 -28.98
C LEU A 23 16.94 4.11 -29.24
N THR A 24 16.71 3.89 -30.31
CA THR A 24 15.51 3.32 -30.61
C THR A 24 15.39 2.09 -29.88
N GLY A 25 16.22 1.31 -30.14
CA GLY A 25 16.01 0.05 -29.62
C GLY A 25 15.78 0.10 -28.19
N CYS A 26 16.58 0.67 -27.59
CA CYS A 26 16.44 0.62 -26.21
C CYS A 26 15.20 1.19 -25.74
N GLY A 27 15.04 2.24 -26.11
CA GLY A 27 13.98 2.92 -25.55
C GLY A 27 12.83 2.09 -25.30
N ASN A 28 12.35 1.62 -26.17
CA ASN A 28 11.16 0.96 -26.06
C ASN A 28 11.17 -0.26 -25.34
N ASP A 29 11.77 -1.08 -25.80
CA ASP A 29 11.66 -2.35 -25.27
C ASP A 29 11.89 -2.39 -23.83
N SER A 30 12.87 -1.78 -23.44
CA SER A 30 13.15 -1.90 -22.06
C SER A 30 12.03 -1.43 -21.21
N GLY A 31 11.30 -0.61 -21.71
CA GLY A 31 10.27 -0.04 -20.93
C GLY A 31 9.59 -0.97 -20.02
N TYR A 32 9.13 -2.04 -20.45
CA TYR A 32 8.39 -2.80 -19.57
C TYR A 32 9.06 -3.92 -18.95
N GLN A 33 10.04 -4.37 -19.46
CA GLN A 33 10.55 -5.52 -18.91
C GLN A 33 11.32 -5.33 -17.67
N THR A 34 11.92 -4.25 -17.55
CA THR A 34 12.88 -4.08 -16.48
C THR A 34 12.33 -3.57 -15.19
N GLN A 35 11.11 -3.22 -15.16
CA GLN A 35 10.58 -2.70 -13.93
C GLN A 35 10.26 -3.87 -12.98
N PRO A 36 10.87 -3.90 -11.83
CA PRO A 36 10.58 -4.97 -10.88
C PRO A 36 9.15 -4.83 -10.40
N PRO A 37 8.51 -5.91 -10.11
CA PRO A 37 7.14 -5.87 -9.63
C PRO A 37 7.10 -5.08 -8.33
N GLN A 38 6.24 -4.13 -8.28
CA GLN A 38 6.06 -3.36 -7.06
C GLN A 38 5.29 -4.21 -6.07
N PRO A 39 5.64 -4.15 -4.82
CA PRO A 39 4.91 -4.89 -3.81
C PRO A 39 3.47 -4.39 -3.83
N THR A 40 2.56 -5.30 -4.01
CA THR A 40 1.14 -4.96 -4.03
C THR A 40 0.60 -5.13 -2.62
N GLU A 41 -0.16 -4.16 -2.18
CA GLU A 41 -0.79 -4.24 -0.87
C GLU A 41 -1.75 -5.43 -0.86
N PRO A 42 -1.65 -6.31 0.12
CA PRO A 42 -2.53 -7.46 0.22
C PRO A 42 -3.99 -7.02 0.39
N THR A 43 -4.88 -7.67 -0.31
CA THR A 43 -6.30 -7.33 -0.26
C THR A 43 -7.04 -8.22 0.74
N ILE A 44 -7.64 -7.62 1.73
CA ILE A 44 -8.42 -8.34 2.72
C ILE A 44 -9.77 -8.74 2.10
N SER A 45 -10.17 -9.97 2.27
CA SER A 45 -11.44 -10.45 1.71
C SER A 45 -12.64 -9.81 2.40
N GLN A 46 -13.73 -9.69 1.67
CA GLN A 46 -14.96 -9.11 2.21
C GLN A 46 -15.47 -9.89 3.42
N ALA A 47 -15.33 -11.20 3.40
CA ALA A 47 -15.75 -12.03 4.52
C ALA A 47 -14.92 -11.72 5.76
N SER A 48 -13.62 -11.56 5.59
CA SER A 48 -12.74 -11.25 6.71
C SER A 48 -13.05 -9.87 7.29
N VAL A 49 -13.40 -8.91 6.44
CA VAL A 49 -13.78 -7.59 6.91
C VAL A 49 -15.10 -7.65 7.69
N GLN A 50 -16.02 -8.51 7.27
CA GLN A 50 -17.27 -8.70 8.00
C GLN A 50 -17.02 -9.30 9.38
N ASP A 51 -16.04 -10.20 9.48
CA ASP A 51 -15.66 -10.77 10.78
C ASP A 51 -15.09 -9.68 11.69
N LEU A 52 -14.25 -8.82 11.15
CA LEU A 52 -13.72 -7.70 11.91
C LEU A 52 -14.87 -6.79 12.39
N CYS A 53 -15.79 -6.46 11.51
CA CYS A 53 -16.94 -5.63 11.85
C CYS A 53 -17.77 -6.28 12.97
N GLY A 54 -17.92 -7.60 12.93
CA GLY A 54 -18.63 -8.32 13.99
C GLY A 54 -17.90 -8.26 15.32
N ILE A 55 -16.58 -8.36 15.28
CA ILE A 55 -15.76 -8.25 16.50
C ILE A 55 -15.91 -6.84 17.10
N LEU A 56 -15.80 -5.83 16.28
CA LEU A 56 -15.90 -4.45 16.73
C LEU A 56 -17.30 -4.17 17.30
N ASP A 57 -18.32 -4.65 16.64
CA ASP A 57 -19.68 -4.45 17.08
C ASP A 57 -19.94 -5.13 18.43
N GLY A 58 -19.41 -6.32 18.61
CA GLY A 58 -19.57 -7.06 19.86
C GLY A 58 -18.79 -6.47 21.02
N GLN A 59 -17.73 -5.73 20.75
CA GLN A 59 -16.86 -5.23 21.82
C GLN A 59 -17.07 -3.74 22.16
N LYS A 60 -17.72 -3.00 21.28
CA LYS A 60 -17.84 -1.54 21.48
C LYS A 60 -18.43 -1.14 22.83
N GLY A 61 -19.39 -1.90 23.33
CA GLY A 61 -20.01 -1.62 24.62
C GLY A 61 -19.06 -1.87 25.79
N THR A 62 -18.29 -2.92 25.71
CA THR A 62 -17.30 -3.27 26.74
C THR A 62 -16.20 -2.20 26.74
N TRP A 63 -15.75 -1.80 25.58
CA TRP A 63 -14.70 -0.77 25.47
C TRP A 63 -15.18 0.57 26.01
N LYS A 64 -16.43 0.89 25.78
CA LYS A 64 -17.00 2.13 26.33
C LYS A 64 -16.99 2.09 27.85
N ALA A 65 -17.26 0.94 28.43
CA ALA A 65 -17.29 0.81 29.89
C ALA A 65 -15.89 0.82 30.50
N LEU A 66 -14.88 0.31 29.77
CA LEU A 66 -13.50 0.25 30.27
C LEU A 66 -12.81 1.60 30.24
N GLY A 67 -13.23 2.49 29.37
CA GLY A 67 -12.60 3.79 29.17
C GLY A 67 -11.46 3.72 28.14
N PRO A 68 -11.15 4.85 27.49
CA PRO A 68 -10.25 4.90 26.34
C PRO A 68 -8.88 4.26 26.51
N PRO A 69 -8.15 4.47 27.57
CA PRO A 69 -6.80 3.89 27.66
C PRO A 69 -6.81 2.36 27.63
N VAL A 70 -7.74 1.75 28.35
CA VAL A 70 -7.83 0.29 28.39
C VAL A 70 -8.46 -0.23 27.11
N ALA A 71 -9.43 0.50 26.59
CA ALA A 71 -10.12 0.13 25.37
C ALA A 71 -9.16 0.07 24.18
N ARG A 72 -8.19 0.96 24.11
CA ARG A 72 -7.19 0.95 23.02
C ARG A 72 -6.33 -0.31 23.06
N VAL A 73 -5.95 -0.75 24.23
CA VAL A 73 -5.18 -1.97 24.38
C VAL A 73 -6.03 -3.18 23.99
N ALA A 74 -7.29 -3.18 24.43
CA ALA A 74 -8.22 -4.25 24.13
C ALA A 74 -8.54 -4.30 22.64
N PHE A 75 -8.64 -3.16 21.99
CA PHE A 75 -8.85 -3.06 20.55
C PHE A 75 -7.66 -3.67 19.77
N THR A 76 -6.44 -3.30 20.16
CA THR A 76 -5.26 -3.87 19.53
C THR A 76 -5.25 -5.39 19.69
N GLY A 77 -5.62 -5.88 20.86
CA GLY A 77 -5.70 -7.31 21.12
C GLY A 77 -6.73 -8.01 20.25
N ALA A 78 -7.89 -7.37 20.06
CA ALA A 78 -8.96 -7.91 19.24
C ALA A 78 -8.53 -7.97 17.76
N VAL A 79 -7.87 -6.94 17.27
CA VAL A 79 -7.37 -6.92 15.89
C VAL A 79 -6.29 -7.98 15.71
N ARG A 80 -5.42 -8.16 16.69
CA ARG A 80 -4.40 -9.22 16.61
C ARG A 80 -5.01 -10.61 16.58
N LEU A 81 -6.05 -10.86 17.37
CA LEU A 81 -6.71 -12.14 17.36
C LEU A 81 -7.36 -12.42 16.01
N TRP A 82 -7.94 -11.41 15.41
CA TRP A 82 -8.51 -11.53 14.08
C TRP A 82 -7.41 -11.87 13.06
N THR A 83 -6.28 -11.17 13.11
CA THR A 83 -5.19 -11.38 12.16
C THR A 83 -4.43 -12.70 12.37
N VAL A 84 -4.54 -13.30 13.54
CA VAL A 84 -3.95 -14.61 13.75
C VAL A 84 -4.65 -15.67 12.88
N ASN A 85 -5.93 -15.46 12.64
CA ASN A 85 -6.71 -16.37 11.82
C ASN A 85 -6.75 -15.95 10.35
N ASP A 86 -6.22 -14.78 10.03
CA ASP A 86 -6.19 -14.26 8.67
C ASP A 86 -4.82 -13.64 8.38
N THR A 87 -3.94 -14.44 7.81
CA THR A 87 -2.57 -14.01 7.53
C THR A 87 -2.52 -12.92 6.46
N VAL A 88 -3.54 -12.84 5.60
CA VAL A 88 -3.61 -11.79 4.57
C VAL A 88 -3.93 -10.46 5.24
N ALA A 89 -4.86 -10.48 6.18
CA ALA A 89 -5.22 -9.29 6.95
C ALA A 89 -4.01 -8.81 7.77
N ASN A 90 -3.26 -9.74 8.34
CA ASN A 90 -2.07 -9.41 9.10
C ASN A 90 -1.02 -8.71 8.20
N ALA A 91 -0.78 -9.26 7.03
CA ALA A 91 0.16 -8.71 6.09
C ALA A 91 -0.31 -7.32 5.59
N ALA A 92 -1.60 -7.16 5.36
CA ALA A 92 -2.16 -5.91 4.90
C ALA A 92 -1.98 -4.80 5.94
N ILE A 93 -2.20 -5.11 7.21
CA ILE A 93 -2.04 -4.12 8.29
C ILE A 93 -0.56 -3.78 8.48
N ALA A 94 0.30 -4.76 8.41
CA ALA A 94 1.74 -4.53 8.54
C ALA A 94 2.25 -3.66 7.39
N TYR A 95 1.67 -3.82 6.22
CA TYR A 95 2.03 -3.02 5.06
C TYR A 95 1.47 -1.59 5.19
N ASN A 96 0.23 -1.47 5.62
CA ASN A 96 -0.44 -0.18 5.71
C ASN A 96 -1.54 -0.20 6.79
N ARG A 97 -1.27 0.37 7.95
CA ARG A 97 -2.24 0.40 9.04
C ARG A 97 -3.57 1.06 8.68
N ARG A 98 -3.57 1.93 7.71
CA ARG A 98 -4.79 2.63 7.30
C ARG A 98 -5.83 1.69 6.71
N ILE A 99 -5.41 0.50 6.32
CA ILE A 99 -6.33 -0.45 5.70
C ILE A 99 -7.51 -0.74 6.64
N VAL A 100 -7.28 -0.73 7.95
CA VAL A 100 -8.34 -1.01 8.94
C VAL A 100 -9.42 0.07 8.85
N ASP A 101 -9.03 1.32 8.69
CA ASP A 101 -9.99 2.41 8.52
C ASP A 101 -10.69 2.29 7.17
N THR A 102 -9.93 2.03 6.12
CA THR A 102 -10.48 1.94 4.77
C THR A 102 -11.55 0.86 4.66
N VAL A 103 -11.28 -0.32 5.17
CA VAL A 103 -12.24 -1.43 5.05
C VAL A 103 -13.46 -1.24 5.93
N THR A 104 -13.30 -0.69 7.13
CA THR A 104 -14.42 -0.47 8.03
C THR A 104 -15.30 0.70 7.59
N ILE A 105 -14.73 1.72 6.97
CA ILE A 105 -15.52 2.81 6.40
C ILE A 105 -16.45 2.26 5.32
N ARG A 106 -15.98 1.32 4.53
CA ARG A 106 -16.77 0.76 3.43
C ARG A 106 -17.79 -0.26 3.89
N THR A 107 -17.45 -1.05 4.89
CA THR A 107 -18.25 -2.21 5.25
C THR A 107 -19.15 -1.96 6.47
N CYS A 108 -18.67 -1.24 7.45
CA CYS A 108 -19.43 -1.02 8.68
C CYS A 108 -19.16 0.37 9.30
N PRO A 109 -19.48 1.43 8.59
CA PRO A 109 -19.15 2.79 9.05
C PRO A 109 -19.74 3.13 10.42
N GLN A 110 -20.93 2.64 10.70
CA GLN A 110 -21.58 2.95 11.99
C GLN A 110 -20.87 2.25 13.15
N VAL A 111 -20.43 1.02 12.94
CA VAL A 111 -19.70 0.25 13.94
C VAL A 111 -18.35 0.91 14.17
N ARG A 112 -17.73 1.36 13.11
CA ARG A 112 -16.46 2.08 13.17
C ARG A 112 -16.61 3.35 14.01
N ASP A 113 -17.63 4.14 13.72
CA ASP A 113 -17.84 5.40 14.44
C ASP A 113 -18.07 5.17 15.94
N ALA A 114 -18.83 4.16 16.29
CA ALA A 114 -19.06 3.80 17.69
C ALA A 114 -17.75 3.32 18.35
N THR A 115 -16.92 2.61 17.59
CA THR A 115 -15.62 2.15 18.09
C THR A 115 -14.70 3.35 18.32
N LEU A 116 -14.62 4.27 17.36
CA LEU A 116 -13.79 5.47 17.51
C LEU A 116 -14.15 6.26 18.77
N LYS A 117 -15.44 6.36 19.07
CA LYS A 117 -15.90 7.06 20.26
C LYS A 117 -15.46 6.33 21.52
N SER A 118 -15.55 5.01 21.54
CA SER A 118 -15.15 4.22 22.69
C SER A 118 -13.65 4.29 22.93
N LEU A 119 -12.87 4.44 21.87
CA LEU A 119 -11.42 4.51 21.94
C LEU A 119 -10.91 5.95 22.11
N ASP A 120 -11.74 6.91 21.88
CA ASP A 120 -11.39 8.34 21.87
C ASP A 120 -10.20 8.59 20.94
N VAL A 121 -10.34 8.19 19.70
CA VAL A 121 -9.33 8.40 18.66
C VAL A 121 -10.00 8.87 17.37
N PRO A 122 -9.29 9.61 16.53
CA PRO A 122 -9.83 10.10 15.26
C PRO A 122 -9.89 9.01 14.19
N ASP A 123 -9.00 8.03 14.26
CA ASP A 123 -8.91 6.92 13.30
C ASP A 123 -8.49 5.64 14.02
N LEU A 124 -8.93 4.50 13.52
CA LEU A 124 -8.60 3.20 14.12
C LEU A 124 -7.09 2.93 14.08
N LYS A 125 -6.41 3.38 13.02
CA LYS A 125 -4.97 3.19 12.90
C LYS A 125 -4.19 3.80 14.06
N VAL A 126 -4.75 4.80 14.70
CA VAL A 126 -4.08 5.49 15.81
C VAL A 126 -4.10 4.62 17.07
N ALA A 127 -5.13 3.80 17.19
CA ALA A 127 -5.26 2.91 18.32
C ALA A 127 -4.49 1.60 18.16
N LEU A 128 -4.00 1.30 16.94
CA LEU A 128 -3.27 0.07 16.71
C LEU A 128 -1.84 0.22 17.22
N GLY A 129 -1.49 -0.58 18.20
CA GLY A 129 -0.14 -0.61 18.73
C GLY A 129 0.60 -1.86 18.31
N GLY A 130 1.85 -1.71 17.90
CA GLY A 130 2.72 -2.85 17.69
C GLY A 130 2.40 -3.77 16.51
N PHE A 131 1.95 -3.23 15.40
CA PHE A 131 1.86 -3.96 14.14
C PHE A 131 3.00 -3.55 13.22
#